data_33768187c59c918414b27dfaf988ac70
#
_entry.id   33768187c59c918414b27dfaf988ac70
#
_cell.length_a   1.000
_cell.length_b   1.000
_cell.length_c   1.000
_cell.angle_alpha   90.00
_cell.angle_beta   90.00
_cell.angle_gamma   90.00
#
_symmetry.space_group_name_H-M   'P 1'
#
loop_
_entity.id
_entity.type
_entity.pdbx_description
1 polymer ?
#
loop_
_entity_poly.entity_id
_entity_poly.type
_entity_poly.pdbx_seq_one_letter_code
_entity_poly.pdbx_strand_id
1 'polypeptide(L)'
;VQSAIRNPQSAIPISGLGLLTPLGHSPYQTWQALCAGRCITDRCVNLPDDIDPVALVQSVGHIAVARHTSDDPAVELAERAARQAITEAGIGGGRDSLKRVTPMVLACSKGAMHSASCTMPLGPVSYLVERLRRRLNIGPVRQVVAACASSLIGLHLARQWLLHENVKRVLVVTTEAALVPMFIHSYRRLGVLPRLTVDDYRGYPLDERRNGFVLTEVAAAMMLELQPSREPLAYLTDTAVASEADDIMRLSPDRPALRHVAQRLFAGHPSGGGPIDLLHPHATGTLDNDASELAAYADALAVGGWRFALEDPAMHNHPNRKPQTANRQLFPDVYACKGALGHGLGSAGLTAAVLAVLCAKTQTRPPMPWLSEPIQTPLRLAIEPDGRAIRRQALFAAGFGGHVAGAVIQAP
;
A
#
# COMPACT_ATOMS: atom_id res chain seq x y z
N VAL A 1 39.98 -0.78 10.75
CA VAL A 1 38.94 -0.80 9.68
C VAL A 1 38.38 -2.23 9.71
N GLN A 2 37.35 -2.47 10.52
CA GLN A 2 36.64 -3.75 10.57
C GLN A 2 35.67 -3.80 9.39
N SER A 3 35.85 -4.79 8.52
CA SER A 3 34.92 -5.15 7.46
C SER A 3 33.53 -5.42 8.07
N ALA A 4 32.55 -4.58 7.77
CA ALA A 4 31.16 -4.84 8.10
C ALA A 4 30.77 -6.18 7.46
N ILE A 5 30.58 -7.19 8.27
CA ILE A 5 30.10 -8.52 7.87
C ILE A 5 28.74 -8.29 7.23
N ARG A 6 28.65 -8.53 5.92
CA ARG A 6 27.39 -8.53 5.16
C ARG A 6 26.51 -9.63 5.74
N ASN A 7 25.48 -9.23 6.50
CA ASN A 7 24.53 -10.17 7.06
C ASN A 7 23.44 -10.48 6.01
N PRO A 8 23.39 -11.68 5.42
CA PRO A 8 22.33 -12.07 4.48
C PRO A 8 20.93 -12.10 5.10
N GLN A 9 20.83 -11.96 6.42
CA GLN A 9 19.58 -12.03 7.19
C GLN A 9 18.70 -10.75 7.14
N SER A 10 19.02 -9.75 6.32
CA SER A 10 18.22 -8.51 6.26
C SER A 10 16.94 -8.61 5.41
N ALA A 11 16.87 -9.59 4.51
CA ALA A 11 15.71 -9.87 3.68
C ALA A 11 14.76 -10.81 4.42
N ILE A 12 13.58 -10.35 4.74
CA ILE A 12 12.56 -11.11 5.48
C ILE A 12 11.62 -11.80 4.48
N PRO A 13 11.55 -13.16 4.51
CA PRO A 13 10.61 -13.90 3.68
C PRO A 13 9.15 -13.54 3.98
N ILE A 14 8.36 -13.38 2.93
CA ILE A 14 6.90 -13.24 2.97
C ILE A 14 6.32 -14.59 2.62
N SER A 15 5.61 -15.23 3.55
CA SER A 15 5.13 -16.60 3.41
C SER A 15 3.61 -16.71 3.20
N GLY A 16 2.85 -15.64 3.48
CA GLY A 16 1.40 -15.67 3.30
C GLY A 16 0.78 -14.30 3.17
N LEU A 17 -0.31 -14.22 2.40
CA LEU A 17 -1.05 -13.02 2.07
C LEU A 17 -2.52 -13.17 2.41
N GLY A 18 -3.14 -12.06 2.80
CA GLY A 18 -4.59 -11.93 2.93
C GLY A 18 -5.03 -10.59 2.37
N LEU A 19 -6.15 -10.55 1.67
CA LEU A 19 -6.68 -9.31 1.11
C LEU A 19 -8.20 -9.46 0.88
N LEU A 20 -8.94 -8.47 1.37
CA LEU A 20 -10.34 -8.26 1.05
C LEU A 20 -10.52 -6.84 0.55
N THR A 21 -11.14 -6.72 -0.61
CA THR A 21 -11.47 -5.44 -1.26
C THR A 21 -12.88 -5.52 -1.85
N PRO A 22 -13.48 -4.40 -2.28
CA PRO A 22 -14.73 -4.47 -3.03
C PRO A 22 -14.65 -5.25 -4.35
N LEU A 23 -13.45 -5.45 -4.93
CA LEU A 23 -13.24 -6.22 -6.16
C LEU A 23 -12.99 -7.72 -5.93
N GLY A 24 -12.72 -8.15 -4.69
CA GLY A 24 -12.47 -9.57 -4.41
C GLY A 24 -12.26 -9.85 -2.92
N HIS A 25 -12.60 -11.08 -2.53
CA HIS A 25 -12.52 -11.54 -1.14
C HIS A 25 -11.28 -12.40 -0.85
N SER A 26 -10.28 -12.33 -1.75
CA SER A 26 -8.94 -12.92 -1.57
C SER A 26 -7.92 -12.14 -2.38
N PRO A 27 -6.60 -12.29 -2.11
CA PRO A 27 -5.55 -11.69 -2.91
C PRO A 27 -5.70 -12.00 -4.41
N TYR A 28 -5.94 -13.24 -4.75
CA TYR A 28 -6.03 -13.69 -6.14
C TYR A 28 -7.30 -13.23 -6.86
N GLN A 29 -8.46 -13.19 -6.18
CA GLN A 29 -9.69 -12.64 -6.77
C GLN A 29 -9.53 -11.15 -7.06
N THR A 30 -8.99 -10.39 -6.11
CA THR A 30 -8.67 -8.96 -6.32
C THR A 30 -7.70 -8.79 -7.47
N TRP A 31 -6.64 -9.61 -7.52
CA TRP A 31 -5.63 -9.58 -8.57
C TRP A 31 -6.24 -9.82 -9.96
N GLN A 32 -7.05 -10.87 -10.12
CA GLN A 32 -7.74 -11.16 -11.37
C GLN A 32 -8.63 -10.01 -11.83
N ALA A 33 -9.37 -9.39 -10.92
CA ALA A 33 -10.19 -8.22 -11.22
C ALA A 33 -9.35 -7.03 -11.69
N LEU A 34 -8.22 -6.76 -11.01
CA LEU A 34 -7.30 -5.69 -11.40
C LEU A 34 -6.65 -5.94 -12.76
N CYS A 35 -6.19 -7.16 -13.03
CA CYS A 35 -5.61 -7.53 -14.34
C CYS A 35 -6.64 -7.44 -15.47
N ALA A 36 -7.93 -7.61 -15.18
CA ALA A 36 -9.02 -7.39 -16.12
C ALA A 36 -9.40 -5.89 -16.25
N GLY A 37 -8.65 -4.97 -15.66
CA GLY A 37 -8.89 -3.53 -15.73
C GLY A 37 -10.12 -3.05 -14.95
N ARG A 38 -10.68 -3.87 -14.04
CA ARG A 38 -11.88 -3.48 -13.28
C ARG A 38 -11.54 -2.48 -12.18
N CYS A 39 -12.44 -1.51 -11.99
CA CYS A 39 -12.39 -0.51 -10.94
C CYS A 39 -13.64 -0.62 -10.04
N ILE A 40 -13.51 -0.26 -8.75
CA ILE A 40 -14.69 -0.22 -7.86
C ILE A 40 -15.72 0.80 -8.34
N THR A 41 -15.29 1.86 -9.00
CA THR A 41 -16.14 2.90 -9.59
C THR A 41 -16.99 2.41 -10.77
N ASP A 42 -16.71 1.23 -11.33
CA ASP A 42 -17.58 0.60 -12.33
C ASP A 42 -18.99 0.31 -11.77
N ARG A 43 -19.10 0.24 -10.44
CA ARG A 43 -20.40 0.06 -9.74
C ARG A 43 -21.31 1.28 -9.88
N CYS A 44 -20.77 2.48 -10.16
CA CYS A 44 -21.57 3.69 -10.36
C CYS A 44 -22.58 3.54 -11.50
N VAL A 45 -22.25 2.80 -12.54
CA VAL A 45 -23.12 2.59 -13.72
C VAL A 45 -24.50 1.99 -13.38
N ASN A 46 -24.60 1.31 -12.24
CA ASN A 46 -25.83 0.64 -11.81
C ASN A 46 -26.56 1.40 -10.69
N LEU A 47 -26.16 2.63 -10.40
CA LEU A 47 -26.75 3.43 -9.33
C LEU A 47 -27.67 4.51 -9.91
N PRO A 48 -28.74 4.92 -9.18
CA PRO A 48 -29.57 6.04 -9.57
C PRO A 48 -28.80 7.36 -9.59
N ASP A 49 -29.12 8.27 -10.52
CA ASP A 49 -28.46 9.58 -10.64
C ASP A 49 -28.71 10.47 -9.40
N ASP A 50 -29.84 10.29 -8.72
CA ASP A 50 -30.25 11.03 -7.53
C ASP A 50 -29.86 10.37 -6.21
N ILE A 51 -28.96 9.38 -6.23
CA ILE A 51 -28.52 8.66 -5.04
C ILE A 51 -27.96 9.61 -3.97
N ASP A 52 -28.32 9.36 -2.72
CA ASP A 52 -27.73 10.11 -1.59
C ASP A 52 -26.19 9.98 -1.58
N PRO A 53 -25.46 11.09 -1.37
CA PRO A 53 -23.99 11.07 -1.37
C PRO A 53 -23.33 10.08 -0.42
N VAL A 54 -23.91 9.82 0.75
CA VAL A 54 -23.38 8.82 1.69
C VAL A 54 -23.63 7.41 1.15
N ALA A 55 -24.83 7.17 0.63
CA ALA A 55 -25.19 5.89 0.02
C ALA A 55 -24.33 5.59 -1.22
N LEU A 56 -24.00 6.58 -2.04
CA LEU A 56 -23.06 6.44 -3.16
C LEU A 56 -21.71 5.93 -2.69
N VAL A 57 -21.10 6.60 -1.72
CA VAL A 57 -19.79 6.19 -1.17
C VAL A 57 -19.85 4.77 -0.62
N GLN A 58 -20.91 4.44 0.14
CA GLN A 58 -21.09 3.12 0.70
C GLN A 58 -21.29 2.05 -0.39
N SER A 59 -22.09 2.32 -1.40
CA SER A 59 -22.37 1.35 -2.49
C SER A 59 -21.12 1.02 -3.30
N VAL A 60 -20.26 2.00 -3.55
CA VAL A 60 -19.03 1.81 -4.32
C VAL A 60 -17.92 1.17 -3.47
N GLY A 61 -17.69 1.69 -2.29
CA GLY A 61 -16.53 1.31 -1.45
C GLY A 61 -16.74 0.11 -0.53
N HIS A 62 -17.97 -0.38 -0.40
CA HIS A 62 -18.31 -1.46 0.54
C HIS A 62 -17.85 -2.84 0.08
N ILE A 63 -17.36 -3.67 1.02
CA ILE A 63 -17.05 -5.08 0.79
C ILE A 63 -18.31 -5.91 1.06
N ALA A 64 -18.86 -6.53 0.02
CA ALA A 64 -20.04 -7.37 0.10
C ALA A 64 -19.71 -8.77 0.68
N VAL A 65 -19.48 -8.84 1.98
CA VAL A 65 -19.35 -10.13 2.68
C VAL A 65 -20.54 -10.35 3.61
N ALA A 66 -20.98 -11.60 3.73
CA ALA A 66 -21.99 -11.95 4.72
C ALA A 66 -21.44 -11.62 6.13
N ARG A 67 -22.09 -10.69 6.79
CA ARG A 67 -21.75 -10.27 8.15
C ARG A 67 -22.57 -11.10 9.10
N HIS A 68 -21.95 -12.09 9.70
CA HIS A 68 -22.64 -13.08 10.53
C HIS A 68 -22.64 -12.77 12.03
N THR A 69 -22.05 -11.65 12.43
CA THR A 69 -21.78 -11.40 13.85
C THR A 69 -22.28 -10.04 14.32
N SER A 70 -22.51 -9.95 15.63
CA SER A 70 -22.72 -8.69 16.36
C SER A 70 -21.44 -7.85 16.48
N ASP A 71 -20.32 -8.27 15.89
CA ASP A 71 -19.08 -7.55 15.94
C ASP A 71 -18.98 -6.45 14.86
N ASP A 72 -18.10 -5.52 15.10
CA ASP A 72 -17.78 -4.46 14.14
C ASP A 72 -17.23 -5.06 12.82
N PRO A 73 -17.65 -4.58 11.65
CA PRO A 73 -17.14 -5.05 10.36
C PRO A 73 -15.62 -5.07 10.26
N ALA A 74 -14.93 -4.11 10.90
CA ALA A 74 -13.46 -4.07 10.91
C ALA A 74 -12.86 -5.33 11.55
N VAL A 75 -13.49 -5.88 12.59
CA VAL A 75 -13.05 -7.14 13.23
C VAL A 75 -13.17 -8.31 12.27
N GLU A 76 -14.31 -8.44 11.60
CA GLU A 76 -14.58 -9.56 10.71
C GLU A 76 -13.68 -9.53 9.47
N LEU A 77 -13.51 -8.36 8.84
CA LEU A 77 -12.63 -8.20 7.69
C LEU A 77 -11.18 -8.50 8.05
N ALA A 78 -10.69 -7.96 9.18
CA ALA A 78 -9.34 -8.23 9.67
C ALA A 78 -9.09 -9.71 9.96
N GLU A 79 -10.05 -10.39 10.63
CA GLU A 79 -9.94 -11.82 10.92
C GLU A 79 -9.85 -12.64 9.64
N ARG A 80 -10.70 -12.36 8.64
CA ARG A 80 -10.69 -13.07 7.36
C ARG A 80 -9.36 -12.88 6.62
N ALA A 81 -8.85 -11.65 6.53
CA ALA A 81 -7.55 -11.39 5.93
C ALA A 81 -6.42 -12.12 6.67
N ALA A 82 -6.42 -12.05 8.00
CA ALA A 82 -5.45 -12.76 8.84
C ALA A 82 -5.45 -14.26 8.60
N ARG A 83 -6.62 -14.90 8.57
CA ARG A 83 -6.76 -16.35 8.31
C ARG A 83 -6.27 -16.75 6.91
N GLN A 84 -6.49 -15.93 5.89
CA GLN A 84 -5.93 -16.16 4.55
C GLN A 84 -4.40 -16.24 4.61
N ALA A 85 -3.75 -15.21 5.19
CA ALA A 85 -2.30 -15.17 5.30
C ALA A 85 -1.73 -16.35 6.12
N ILE A 86 -2.37 -16.71 7.20
CA ILE A 86 -1.99 -17.87 8.04
C ILE A 86 -2.08 -19.18 7.24
N THR A 87 -3.18 -19.37 6.51
CA THR A 87 -3.42 -20.56 5.69
C THR A 87 -2.41 -20.69 4.56
N GLU A 88 -2.16 -19.59 3.84
CA GLU A 88 -1.18 -19.57 2.73
C GLU A 88 0.24 -19.84 3.22
N ALA A 89 0.62 -19.32 4.39
CA ALA A 89 1.88 -19.63 5.05
C ALA A 89 2.04 -21.10 5.47
N GLY A 90 0.99 -21.91 5.32
CA GLY A 90 1.02 -23.33 5.70
C GLY A 90 1.02 -23.55 7.22
N ILE A 91 0.65 -22.54 7.98
CA ILE A 91 0.52 -22.66 9.42
C ILE A 91 -0.81 -23.34 9.69
N GLY A 92 -0.76 -24.60 10.09
CA GLY A 92 -1.91 -25.53 10.17
C GLY A 92 -3.07 -24.99 11.02
N GLY A 93 -4.31 -25.31 10.60
CA GLY A 93 -5.56 -24.79 11.14
C GLY A 93 -5.99 -25.28 12.52
N GLY A 94 -5.14 -25.98 13.26
CA GLY A 94 -5.42 -26.34 14.64
C GLY A 94 -5.36 -25.10 15.56
N ARG A 95 -6.28 -25.00 16.52
CA ARG A 95 -6.26 -23.93 17.54
C ARG A 95 -4.92 -23.80 18.27
N ASP A 96 -4.10 -24.83 18.20
CA ASP A 96 -2.77 -24.91 18.82
C ASP A 96 -1.60 -24.43 17.97
N SER A 97 -1.77 -24.31 16.65
CA SER A 97 -0.64 -24.00 15.72
C SER A 97 -0.20 -22.52 15.76
N LEU A 98 -1.10 -21.60 16.10
CA LEU A 98 -0.77 -20.19 16.32
C LEU A 98 -0.29 -19.91 17.73
N LYS A 99 -0.58 -20.81 18.68
CA LYS A 99 -0.28 -20.76 20.13
C LYS A 99 0.34 -19.44 20.52
N ARG A 100 -0.37 -18.58 21.20
CA ARG A 100 0.09 -17.40 21.99
C ARG A 100 1.53 -16.85 21.74
N VAL A 101 2.25 -17.44 20.78
CA VAL A 101 3.65 -17.21 20.46
C VAL A 101 3.86 -16.45 19.16
N THR A 102 2.86 -16.43 18.23
CA THR A 102 2.96 -15.61 17.01
C THR A 102 2.52 -14.19 17.31
N PRO A 103 3.45 -13.22 17.33
CA PRO A 103 3.11 -11.83 17.52
C PRO A 103 2.33 -11.27 16.33
N MET A 104 1.55 -10.23 16.58
CA MET A 104 0.81 -9.50 15.55
C MET A 104 1.12 -8.00 15.62
N VAL A 105 1.29 -7.37 14.48
CA VAL A 105 1.19 -5.92 14.35
C VAL A 105 -0.17 -5.61 13.74
N LEU A 106 -0.99 -4.84 14.46
CA LEU A 106 -2.26 -4.33 13.95
C LEU A 106 -2.09 -2.86 13.59
N ALA A 107 -2.31 -2.53 12.33
CA ALA A 107 -2.19 -1.18 11.81
C ALA A 107 -3.52 -0.72 11.21
N CYS A 108 -4.09 0.37 11.74
CA CYS A 108 -5.33 0.96 11.22
C CYS A 108 -5.38 2.45 11.56
N SER A 109 -6.19 3.21 10.85
CA SER A 109 -6.36 4.64 11.14
C SER A 109 -7.55 4.94 12.04
N LYS A 110 -8.60 4.12 12.02
CA LYS A 110 -9.88 4.39 12.69
C LYS A 110 -10.27 3.31 13.71
N GLY A 111 -9.96 2.05 13.45
CA GLY A 111 -10.40 0.93 14.29
C GLY A 111 -11.87 0.56 14.07
N ALA A 112 -12.52 0.05 15.11
CA ALA A 112 -13.88 -0.48 15.10
C ALA A 112 -14.93 0.65 15.24
N MET A 113 -15.24 1.35 14.17
CA MET A 113 -16.04 2.58 14.20
C MET A 113 -17.56 2.37 14.15
N HIS A 114 -18.03 1.24 13.61
CA HIS A 114 -19.47 0.94 13.62
C HIS A 114 -19.98 0.60 15.01
N SER A 115 -19.12 0.10 15.87
CA SER A 115 -19.45 -0.18 17.30
C SER A 115 -19.22 1.02 18.21
N ALA A 116 -18.62 2.10 17.72
CA ALA A 116 -18.29 3.28 18.53
C ALA A 116 -19.53 4.07 19.04
N SER A 117 -20.71 3.81 18.47
CA SER A 117 -21.99 4.33 18.99
C SER A 117 -22.43 3.67 20.31
N CYS A 118 -21.86 2.52 20.67
CA CYS A 118 -22.08 1.84 21.93
C CYS A 118 -21.01 2.30 22.93
N THR A 119 -21.33 2.34 24.20
CA THR A 119 -20.38 2.63 25.29
C THR A 119 -19.25 1.59 25.30
N MET A 120 -18.17 1.88 24.56
CA MET A 120 -16.98 1.03 24.56
C MET A 120 -16.11 1.37 25.77
N PRO A 121 -15.82 0.43 26.65
CA PRO A 121 -14.87 0.64 27.75
C PRO A 121 -13.43 0.79 27.23
N LEU A 122 -13.17 0.36 25.98
CA LEU A 122 -11.90 0.49 25.28
C LEU A 122 -12.09 1.37 24.05
N GLY A 123 -11.08 2.16 23.65
CA GLY A 123 -11.12 2.89 22.39
C GLY A 123 -11.22 1.96 21.18
N PRO A 124 -11.65 2.48 20.00
CA PRO A 124 -11.97 1.65 18.82
C PRO A 124 -10.83 0.74 18.34
N VAL A 125 -9.58 1.18 18.46
CA VAL A 125 -8.40 0.36 18.06
C VAL A 125 -8.13 -0.72 19.10
N SER A 126 -8.19 -0.40 20.39
CA SER A 126 -7.97 -1.37 21.46
C SER A 126 -9.05 -2.45 21.49
N TYR A 127 -10.30 -2.07 21.19
CA TYR A 127 -11.39 -3.03 21.00
C TYR A 127 -11.09 -4.02 19.87
N LEU A 128 -10.66 -3.51 18.73
CA LEU A 128 -10.28 -4.32 17.57
C LEU A 128 -9.16 -5.31 17.92
N VAL A 129 -8.12 -4.85 18.63
CA VAL A 129 -7.02 -5.72 19.12
C VAL A 129 -7.54 -6.84 20.00
N GLU A 130 -8.35 -6.53 21.01
CA GLU A 130 -8.85 -7.53 21.96
C GLU A 130 -9.71 -8.59 21.25
N ARG A 131 -10.57 -8.17 20.31
CA ARG A 131 -11.41 -9.08 19.53
C ARG A 131 -10.58 -10.00 18.65
N LEU A 132 -9.61 -9.46 17.90
CA LEU A 132 -8.74 -10.23 17.02
C LEU A 132 -7.84 -11.19 17.81
N ARG A 133 -7.27 -10.73 18.93
CA ARG A 133 -6.43 -11.55 19.77
C ARG A 133 -7.16 -12.81 20.28
N ARG A 134 -8.41 -12.66 20.69
CA ARG A 134 -9.25 -13.79 21.13
C ARG A 134 -9.62 -14.71 19.99
N ARG A 135 -10.05 -14.15 18.83
CA ARG A 135 -10.54 -14.92 17.70
C ARG A 135 -9.43 -15.71 16.98
N LEU A 136 -8.25 -15.12 16.87
CA LEU A 136 -7.09 -15.73 16.24
C LEU A 136 -6.23 -16.56 17.21
N ASN A 137 -6.47 -16.46 18.51
CA ASN A 137 -5.63 -17.07 19.57
C ASN A 137 -4.14 -16.72 19.38
N ILE A 138 -3.86 -15.44 19.08
CA ILE A 138 -2.55 -14.92 18.70
C ILE A 138 -1.79 -14.35 19.90
N GLY A 139 -0.45 -14.23 19.79
CA GLY A 139 0.45 -13.74 20.84
C GLY A 139 0.33 -12.25 21.14
N PRO A 140 1.41 -11.61 21.56
CA PRO A 140 1.42 -10.18 21.86
C PRO A 140 1.09 -9.37 20.61
N VAL A 141 0.37 -8.25 20.80
CA VAL A 141 -0.05 -7.37 19.71
C VAL A 141 0.56 -5.98 19.91
N ARG A 142 1.19 -5.44 18.87
CA ARG A 142 1.58 -4.04 18.77
C ARG A 142 0.61 -3.29 17.86
N GLN A 143 0.18 -2.11 18.30
CA GLN A 143 -0.75 -1.26 17.56
C GLN A 143 0.01 -0.13 16.87
N VAL A 144 -0.40 0.19 15.63
CA VAL A 144 0.10 1.35 14.89
C VAL A 144 -1.09 2.17 14.40
N VAL A 145 -1.10 3.46 14.77
CA VAL A 145 -2.07 4.44 14.31
C VAL A 145 -1.29 5.66 13.81
N ALA A 146 -1.20 5.82 12.49
CA ALA A 146 -0.45 6.89 11.81
C ALA A 146 -1.14 7.28 10.50
N ALA A 147 -2.44 7.56 10.58
CA ALA A 147 -3.28 7.90 9.44
C ALA A 147 -3.06 6.93 8.24
N CYS A 148 -2.90 7.45 7.02
CA CYS A 148 -2.73 6.61 5.83
C CYS A 148 -1.37 5.86 5.77
N ALA A 149 -0.38 6.26 6.58
CA ALA A 149 0.92 5.58 6.66
C ALA A 149 0.92 4.37 7.63
N SER A 150 -0.17 4.15 8.38
CA SER A 150 -0.25 3.16 9.47
C SER A 150 0.30 1.79 9.07
N SER A 151 -0.12 1.24 7.93
CA SER A 151 0.23 -0.13 7.57
C SER A 151 1.68 -0.31 7.11
N LEU A 152 2.30 0.67 6.44
CA LEU A 152 3.73 0.58 6.12
C LEU A 152 4.61 0.83 7.36
N ILE A 153 4.19 1.71 8.28
CA ILE A 153 4.84 1.82 9.60
C ILE A 153 4.68 0.51 10.38
N GLY A 154 3.52 -0.13 10.30
CA GLY A 154 3.30 -1.46 10.87
C GLY A 154 4.22 -2.53 10.28
N LEU A 155 4.44 -2.49 8.97
CA LEU A 155 5.37 -3.38 8.28
C LEU A 155 6.83 -3.12 8.72
N HIS A 156 7.21 -1.85 8.87
CA HIS A 156 8.51 -1.47 9.44
C HIS A 156 8.68 -2.02 10.86
N LEU A 157 7.70 -1.82 11.72
CA LEU A 157 7.74 -2.32 13.10
C LEU A 157 7.86 -3.84 13.16
N ALA A 158 7.12 -4.56 12.29
CA ALA A 158 7.20 -6.02 12.21
C ALA A 158 8.59 -6.49 11.77
N ARG A 159 9.21 -5.81 10.79
CA ARG A 159 10.59 -6.08 10.37
C ARG A 159 11.58 -5.85 11.51
N GLN A 160 11.47 -4.73 12.23
CA GLN A 160 12.33 -4.46 13.40
C GLN A 160 12.16 -5.54 14.48
N TRP A 161 10.94 -5.98 14.71
CA TRP A 161 10.64 -7.02 15.70
C TRP A 161 11.32 -8.34 15.34
N LEU A 162 11.30 -8.74 14.07
CA LEU A 162 11.99 -9.94 13.59
C LEU A 162 13.51 -9.84 13.65
N LEU A 163 14.09 -8.66 13.39
CA LEU A 163 15.54 -8.48 13.31
C LEU A 163 16.20 -8.31 14.68
N HIS A 164 15.50 -7.74 15.65
CA HIS A 164 16.11 -7.30 16.91
C HIS A 164 15.57 -8.01 18.15
N GLU A 165 14.46 -8.73 18.03
CA GLU A 165 13.89 -9.48 19.15
C GLU A 165 13.86 -10.98 18.79
N ASN A 166 13.82 -11.85 19.79
CA ASN A 166 13.81 -13.30 19.58
C ASN A 166 12.44 -13.81 19.09
N VAL A 167 12.04 -13.35 17.90
CA VAL A 167 10.77 -13.65 17.26
C VAL A 167 11.04 -14.28 15.88
N LYS A 168 10.40 -15.41 15.60
CA LYS A 168 10.62 -16.15 14.34
C LYS A 168 9.66 -15.76 13.22
N ARG A 169 8.49 -15.25 13.59
CA ARG A 169 7.43 -14.82 12.65
C ARG A 169 6.62 -13.69 13.25
N VAL A 170 6.04 -12.86 12.40
CA VAL A 170 5.10 -11.79 12.76
C VAL A 170 3.98 -11.74 11.74
N LEU A 171 2.73 -11.69 12.20
CA LEU A 171 1.58 -11.42 11.36
C LEU A 171 1.30 -9.92 11.37
N VAL A 172 1.35 -9.27 10.20
CA VAL A 172 0.92 -7.89 10.03
C VAL A 172 -0.51 -7.90 9.53
N VAL A 173 -1.41 -7.19 10.20
CA VAL A 173 -2.83 -7.08 9.85
C VAL A 173 -3.24 -5.62 9.79
N THR A 174 -4.06 -5.29 8.82
CA THR A 174 -4.66 -3.97 8.70
C THR A 174 -6.12 -4.11 8.27
N THR A 175 -6.95 -3.15 8.70
CA THR A 175 -8.36 -3.09 8.30
C THR A 175 -8.88 -1.67 8.39
N GLU A 176 -9.70 -1.30 7.43
CA GLU A 176 -10.51 -0.07 7.45
C GLU A 176 -11.92 -0.40 6.99
N ALA A 177 -12.88 -0.19 7.86
CA ALA A 177 -14.32 -0.31 7.60
C ALA A 177 -15.01 0.95 8.10
N ALA A 178 -14.57 2.11 7.59
CA ALA A 178 -14.94 3.43 8.11
C ALA A 178 -15.91 4.19 7.20
N LEU A 179 -16.72 3.48 6.38
CA LEU A 179 -17.73 4.10 5.53
C LEU A 179 -18.99 4.48 6.33
N VAL A 180 -18.79 5.20 7.42
CA VAL A 180 -19.88 5.76 8.24
C VAL A 180 -20.11 7.22 7.90
N PRO A 181 -21.35 7.75 8.00
CA PRO A 181 -21.69 9.11 7.59
C PRO A 181 -20.77 10.18 8.17
N MET A 182 -20.39 10.05 9.44
CA MET A 182 -19.49 10.98 10.12
C MET A 182 -18.16 11.16 9.39
N PHE A 183 -17.51 10.09 8.96
CA PHE A 183 -16.24 10.18 8.23
C PHE A 183 -16.43 10.65 6.80
N ILE A 184 -17.47 10.17 6.11
CA ILE A 184 -17.76 10.61 4.74
C ILE A 184 -17.96 12.14 4.72
N HIS A 185 -18.77 12.68 5.63
CA HIS A 185 -18.96 14.13 5.73
C HIS A 185 -17.68 14.87 6.13
N SER A 186 -16.87 14.29 7.03
CA SER A 186 -15.60 14.90 7.43
C SER A 186 -14.63 15.02 6.25
N TYR A 187 -14.42 13.95 5.49
CA TYR A 187 -13.57 13.96 4.29
C TYR A 187 -14.12 14.85 3.18
N ARG A 188 -15.45 14.92 3.03
CA ARG A 188 -16.09 15.88 2.11
C ARG A 188 -15.75 17.33 2.51
N ARG A 189 -15.85 17.67 3.79
CA ARG A 189 -15.51 19.02 4.31
C ARG A 189 -14.02 19.34 4.14
N LEU A 190 -13.14 18.36 4.17
CA LEU A 190 -11.71 18.52 3.89
C LEU A 190 -11.42 18.72 2.39
N GLY A 191 -12.40 18.55 1.51
CA GLY A 191 -12.22 18.70 0.07
C GLY A 191 -11.34 17.63 -0.58
N VAL A 192 -11.21 16.46 0.06
CA VAL A 192 -10.32 15.37 -0.42
C VAL A 192 -11.09 14.23 -1.11
N LEU A 193 -12.43 14.29 -1.12
CA LEU A 193 -13.25 13.35 -1.90
C LEU A 193 -13.58 13.96 -3.27
N PRO A 194 -13.78 13.12 -4.32
CA PRO A 194 -14.33 13.55 -5.59
C PRO A 194 -15.73 14.14 -5.39
N ARG A 195 -16.28 14.74 -6.44
CA ARG A 195 -17.70 15.10 -6.42
C ARG A 195 -18.53 13.85 -6.17
N LEU A 196 -19.47 13.92 -5.22
CA LEU A 196 -20.31 12.79 -4.82
C LEU A 196 -21.55 12.71 -5.71
N THR A 197 -21.33 12.57 -7.02
CA THR A 197 -22.35 12.30 -8.04
C THR A 197 -21.95 11.06 -8.82
N VAL A 198 -22.89 10.32 -9.36
CA VAL A 198 -22.63 9.06 -10.06
C VAL A 198 -21.61 9.23 -11.19
N ASP A 199 -21.69 10.35 -11.93
CA ASP A 199 -20.80 10.62 -13.06
C ASP A 199 -19.38 11.01 -12.65
N ASP A 200 -19.22 11.73 -11.53
CA ASP A 200 -17.95 12.35 -11.12
C ASP A 200 -17.29 11.63 -9.92
N TYR A 201 -17.88 10.55 -9.40
CA TYR A 201 -17.29 9.81 -8.27
C TYR A 201 -16.13 8.92 -8.72
N ARG A 202 -15.09 9.56 -9.23
CA ARG A 202 -13.85 8.90 -9.70
C ARG A 202 -12.62 9.70 -9.25
N GLY A 203 -11.62 9.02 -8.71
CA GLY A 203 -10.46 9.67 -8.11
C GLY A 203 -9.35 10.05 -9.09
N TYR A 204 -9.18 9.35 -10.20
CA TYR A 204 -8.17 9.57 -11.25
C TYR A 204 -6.74 9.81 -10.73
N PRO A 205 -6.16 8.99 -9.83
CA PRO A 205 -4.81 9.24 -9.35
C PRO A 205 -3.80 9.23 -10.49
N LEU A 206 -2.84 10.15 -10.44
CA LEU A 206 -1.78 10.41 -11.45
C LEU A 206 -2.28 10.97 -12.79
N ASP A 207 -3.53 11.34 -12.90
CA ASP A 207 -4.14 11.94 -14.09
C ASP A 207 -4.37 13.45 -13.88
N GLU A 208 -4.37 14.25 -14.94
CA GLU A 208 -4.64 15.69 -14.84
C GLU A 208 -6.07 15.99 -14.34
N ARG A 209 -7.00 15.07 -14.56
CA ARG A 209 -8.40 15.16 -14.08
C ARG A 209 -8.60 14.79 -12.62
N ARG A 210 -7.53 14.48 -11.88
CA ARG A 210 -7.60 14.10 -10.46
C ARG A 210 -8.38 15.13 -9.64
N ASN A 211 -9.25 14.65 -8.77
CA ASN A 211 -10.19 15.52 -8.03
C ASN A 211 -10.48 15.02 -6.61
N GLY A 212 -9.68 14.10 -6.08
CA GLY A 212 -9.84 13.50 -4.76
C GLY A 212 -9.74 11.97 -4.79
N PHE A 213 -9.90 11.32 -3.65
CA PHE A 213 -9.86 9.87 -3.55
C PHE A 213 -11.23 9.25 -3.27
N VAL A 214 -11.50 8.13 -3.91
CA VAL A 214 -12.67 7.30 -3.61
C VAL A 214 -12.43 6.53 -2.32
N LEU A 215 -13.30 6.68 -1.32
CA LEU A 215 -13.21 5.91 -0.07
C LEU A 215 -13.59 4.45 -0.28
N THR A 216 -12.89 3.53 0.38
CA THR A 216 -13.17 2.10 0.31
C THR A 216 -12.92 1.39 1.63
N GLU A 217 -13.63 0.31 1.87
CA GLU A 217 -13.29 -0.68 2.89
C GLU A 217 -12.17 -1.58 2.35
N VAL A 218 -11.22 -1.91 3.21
CA VAL A 218 -10.11 -2.83 2.88
C VAL A 218 -9.64 -3.53 4.15
N ALA A 219 -9.32 -4.81 4.05
CA ALA A 219 -8.49 -5.51 5.02
C ALA A 219 -7.37 -6.25 4.29
N ALA A 220 -6.16 -6.16 4.84
CA ALA A 220 -5.00 -6.88 4.31
C ALA A 220 -4.21 -7.53 5.45
N ALA A 221 -3.53 -8.62 5.14
CA ALA A 221 -2.62 -9.29 6.07
C ALA A 221 -1.39 -9.85 5.33
N MET A 222 -0.28 -9.92 6.05
CA MET A 222 0.98 -10.46 5.53
C MET A 222 1.69 -11.24 6.64
N MET A 223 2.06 -12.47 6.35
CA MET A 223 2.90 -13.27 7.23
C MET A 223 4.37 -13.09 6.87
N LEU A 224 5.16 -12.65 7.83
CA LEU A 224 6.61 -12.53 7.75
C LEU A 224 7.25 -13.62 8.60
N GLU A 225 8.22 -14.36 8.06
CA GLU A 225 8.90 -15.45 8.77
C GLU A 225 10.39 -15.45 8.46
N LEU A 226 11.25 -15.67 9.47
CA LEU A 226 12.69 -15.82 9.24
C LEU A 226 13.02 -17.15 8.56
N GLN A 227 12.24 -18.17 8.85
CA GLN A 227 12.42 -19.53 8.32
C GLN A 227 11.03 -20.10 7.95
N PRO A 228 10.51 -19.76 6.77
CA PRO A 228 9.23 -20.29 6.32
C PRO A 228 9.31 -21.78 6.01
N SER A 229 8.22 -22.49 6.21
CA SER A 229 8.12 -23.93 5.89
C SER A 229 7.86 -24.18 4.40
N ARG A 230 7.58 -23.16 3.62
CA ARG A 230 7.34 -23.18 2.18
C ARG A 230 8.23 -22.17 1.49
N GLU A 231 8.36 -22.28 0.18
CA GLU A 231 9.04 -21.27 -0.63
C GLU A 231 8.42 -19.89 -0.41
N PRO A 232 9.23 -18.87 -0.14
CA PRO A 232 8.74 -17.50 0.03
C PRO A 232 8.02 -16.99 -1.21
N LEU A 233 6.96 -16.23 -1.01
CA LEU A 233 6.24 -15.57 -2.10
C LEU A 233 7.01 -14.37 -2.65
N ALA A 234 7.76 -13.70 -1.79
CA ALA A 234 8.66 -12.58 -2.04
C ALA A 234 9.47 -12.30 -0.78
N TYR A 235 10.32 -11.27 -0.83
CA TYR A 235 11.11 -10.81 0.31
C TYR A 235 10.84 -9.33 0.62
N LEU A 236 10.67 -9.00 1.90
CA LEU A 236 10.75 -7.63 2.42
C LEU A 236 12.22 -7.30 2.69
N THR A 237 12.85 -6.52 1.83
CA THR A 237 14.30 -6.28 1.90
C THR A 237 14.67 -5.02 2.66
N ASP A 238 13.85 -3.98 2.59
CA ASP A 238 14.08 -2.75 3.35
C ASP A 238 12.78 -2.03 3.72
N THR A 239 12.88 -1.17 4.75
CA THR A 239 11.81 -0.28 5.18
C THR A 239 12.40 1.01 5.73
N ALA A 240 11.75 2.14 5.48
CA ALA A 240 12.13 3.44 6.00
C ALA A 240 10.91 4.22 6.49
N VAL A 241 11.10 5.01 7.54
CA VAL A 241 10.07 5.88 8.13
C VAL A 241 10.68 7.24 8.41
N ALA A 242 9.94 8.29 8.12
CA ALA A 242 10.26 9.67 8.48
C ALA A 242 8.98 10.43 8.83
N SER A 243 9.12 11.60 9.42
CA SER A 243 7.99 12.47 9.72
C SER A 243 8.34 13.92 9.43
N GLU A 244 7.39 14.66 8.88
CA GLU A 244 7.41 16.13 8.78
C GLU A 244 6.70 16.69 10.02
N ALA A 245 7.13 17.84 10.49
CA ALA A 245 6.57 18.48 11.68
C ALA A 245 5.95 19.85 11.37
N ASP A 246 5.74 20.17 10.09
CA ASP A 246 5.35 21.52 9.66
C ASP A 246 3.85 21.80 9.85
N ASP A 247 2.99 20.82 9.54
CA ASP A 247 1.53 20.98 9.60
C ASP A 247 0.84 19.65 9.93
N ILE A 248 -0.29 19.72 10.65
CA ILE A 248 -1.06 18.52 11.04
C ILE A 248 -1.84 17.92 9.86
N MET A 249 -2.23 18.77 8.90
CA MET A 249 -3.14 18.37 7.81
C MET A 249 -2.43 18.32 6.45
N ARG A 250 -1.43 19.17 6.26
CA ARG A 250 -0.73 19.31 4.99
C ARG A 250 0.67 18.72 5.07
N LEU A 251 1.09 18.10 4.00
CA LEU A 251 2.48 17.76 3.79
C LEU A 251 3.21 18.96 3.18
N SER A 252 4.46 19.17 3.55
CA SER A 252 5.29 20.22 2.97
C SER A 252 5.32 20.09 1.44
N PRO A 253 5.20 21.19 0.67
CA PRO A 253 5.29 21.16 -0.80
C PRO A 253 6.58 20.50 -1.30
N ASP A 254 7.70 20.72 -0.58
CA ASP A 254 9.00 20.16 -0.91
C ASP A 254 9.17 18.69 -0.52
N ARG A 255 8.23 18.13 0.22
CA ARG A 255 8.23 16.70 0.61
C ARG A 255 9.56 16.20 1.21
N PRO A 256 10.18 16.86 2.20
CA PRO A 256 11.50 16.48 2.68
C PRO A 256 11.53 15.07 3.30
N ALA A 257 10.52 14.68 4.06
CA ALA A 257 10.44 13.34 4.62
C ALA A 257 10.28 12.27 3.52
N LEU A 258 9.46 12.53 2.50
CA LEU A 258 9.29 11.61 1.38
C LEU A 258 10.56 11.46 0.56
N ARG A 259 11.25 12.56 0.25
CA ARG A 259 12.57 12.54 -0.42
C ARG A 259 13.57 11.70 0.38
N HIS A 260 13.65 11.92 1.69
CA HIS A 260 14.55 11.16 2.57
C HIS A 260 14.26 9.66 2.55
N VAL A 261 13.00 9.27 2.71
CA VAL A 261 12.57 7.87 2.65
C VAL A 261 12.87 7.26 1.28
N ALA A 262 12.56 7.98 0.19
CA ALA A 262 12.80 7.54 -1.17
C ALA A 262 14.31 7.37 -1.46
N GLN A 263 15.14 8.37 -1.14
CA GLN A 263 16.60 8.30 -1.30
C GLN A 263 17.18 7.08 -0.59
N ARG A 264 16.77 6.84 0.65
CA ARG A 264 17.22 5.69 1.41
C ARG A 264 16.87 4.36 0.74
N LEU A 265 15.63 4.22 0.25
CA LEU A 265 15.16 2.98 -0.37
C LEU A 265 15.72 2.78 -1.79
N PHE A 266 15.94 3.87 -2.53
CA PHE A 266 16.50 3.81 -3.90
C PHE A 266 18.02 3.58 -3.89
N ALA A 267 18.75 4.08 -2.90
CA ALA A 267 20.19 3.84 -2.75
C ALA A 267 20.54 2.34 -2.65
N GLY A 268 19.56 1.52 -2.33
CA GLY A 268 19.73 0.08 -2.18
C GLY A 268 20.34 -0.30 -0.84
N HIS A 269 20.14 -1.54 -0.45
CA HIS A 269 20.80 -2.12 0.70
C HIS A 269 22.28 -2.37 0.37
N PRO A 270 23.23 -2.20 1.32
CA PRO A 270 24.68 -2.47 1.12
C PRO A 270 25.00 -3.86 0.55
N SER A 271 24.08 -4.81 0.64
CA SER A 271 24.20 -6.16 0.08
C SER A 271 23.90 -6.28 -1.43
N GLY A 272 23.72 -5.15 -2.16
CA GLY A 272 23.63 -5.16 -3.64
C GLY A 272 22.21 -5.27 -4.18
N GLY A 273 21.29 -4.40 -3.74
CA GLY A 273 19.99 -4.28 -4.42
C GLY A 273 20.15 -3.60 -5.79
N GLY A 274 19.65 -4.23 -6.83
CA GLY A 274 19.54 -3.65 -8.18
C GLY A 274 18.58 -2.45 -8.21
N PRO A 275 18.32 -1.89 -9.42
CA PRO A 275 17.40 -0.78 -9.59
C PRO A 275 15.98 -1.12 -9.11
N ILE A 276 15.18 -0.09 -8.85
CA ILE A 276 13.74 -0.24 -8.63
C ILE A 276 13.09 -0.38 -10.01
N ASP A 277 12.32 -1.44 -10.23
CA ASP A 277 11.61 -1.70 -11.48
C ASP A 277 10.20 -1.10 -11.46
N LEU A 278 9.55 -1.11 -10.30
CA LEU A 278 8.18 -0.63 -10.13
C LEU A 278 8.03 0.20 -8.85
N LEU A 279 7.38 1.36 -8.97
CA LEU A 279 6.96 2.20 -7.84
C LEU A 279 5.47 2.03 -7.56
N HIS A 280 5.14 1.87 -6.28
CA HIS A 280 3.78 1.97 -5.78
C HIS A 280 3.67 3.24 -4.95
N PRO A 281 3.27 4.37 -5.54
CA PRO A 281 3.19 5.66 -4.86
C PRO A 281 2.03 5.70 -3.88
N HIS A 282 2.03 6.73 -3.03
CA HIS A 282 0.85 7.03 -2.23
C HIS A 282 -0.33 7.41 -3.12
N ALA A 283 -0.14 8.28 -4.10
CA ALA A 283 -1.07 8.59 -5.20
C ALA A 283 -2.54 8.61 -4.79
N THR A 284 -2.95 9.65 -4.10
CA THR A 284 -4.31 9.79 -3.58
C THR A 284 -5.32 10.27 -4.62
N GLY A 285 -4.88 10.83 -5.74
CA GLY A 285 -5.75 11.49 -6.71
C GLY A 285 -6.13 12.90 -6.27
N THR A 286 -5.47 13.48 -5.26
CA THR A 286 -5.69 14.86 -4.84
C THR A 286 -4.75 15.81 -5.59
N LEU A 287 -5.21 17.06 -5.81
CA LEU A 287 -4.44 18.07 -6.53
C LEU A 287 -3.09 18.35 -5.85
N ASP A 288 -3.08 18.42 -4.52
CA ASP A 288 -1.89 18.77 -3.74
C ASP A 288 -0.87 17.64 -3.62
N ASN A 289 -1.28 16.37 -3.79
CA ASN A 289 -0.40 15.24 -3.52
C ASN A 289 0.35 14.73 -4.75
N ASP A 290 -0.36 14.33 -5.80
CA ASP A 290 0.20 13.43 -6.81
C ASP A 290 1.40 14.03 -7.56
N ALA A 291 1.29 15.29 -7.99
CA ALA A 291 2.37 15.96 -8.71
C ALA A 291 3.64 16.18 -7.84
N SER A 292 3.46 16.67 -6.61
CA SER A 292 4.58 16.91 -5.67
C SER A 292 5.22 15.59 -5.21
N GLU A 293 4.43 14.53 -5.10
CA GLU A 293 4.92 13.18 -4.78
C GLU A 293 5.80 12.63 -5.91
N LEU A 294 5.34 12.68 -7.17
CA LEU A 294 6.12 12.23 -8.32
C LEU A 294 7.42 13.03 -8.50
N ALA A 295 7.38 14.34 -8.26
CA ALA A 295 8.58 15.19 -8.29
C ALA A 295 9.59 14.76 -7.21
N ALA A 296 9.13 14.47 -5.99
CA ALA A 296 10.00 14.00 -4.91
C ALA A 296 10.70 12.67 -5.23
N TYR A 297 10.02 11.75 -5.90
CA TYR A 297 10.64 10.50 -6.36
C TYR A 297 11.66 10.73 -7.47
N ALA A 298 11.35 11.58 -8.44
CA ALA A 298 12.26 11.93 -9.51
C ALA A 298 13.56 12.55 -8.96
N ASP A 299 13.44 13.48 -8.02
CA ASP A 299 14.59 14.09 -7.34
C ASP A 299 15.41 13.07 -6.56
N ALA A 300 14.74 12.15 -5.84
CA ALA A 300 15.42 11.12 -5.07
C ALA A 300 16.20 10.13 -5.97
N LEU A 301 15.67 9.81 -7.14
CA LEU A 301 16.34 8.99 -8.15
C LEU A 301 17.54 9.73 -8.74
N ALA A 302 17.42 11.02 -9.06
CA ALA A 302 18.52 11.82 -9.61
C ALA A 302 19.74 11.88 -8.66
N VAL A 303 19.51 12.03 -7.35
CA VAL A 303 20.58 12.01 -6.32
C VAL A 303 21.27 10.63 -6.27
N GLY A 304 20.54 9.55 -6.48
CA GLY A 304 21.07 8.17 -6.53
C GLY A 304 21.90 7.83 -7.78
N GLY A 305 22.19 8.81 -8.65
CA GLY A 305 22.99 8.62 -9.87
C GLY A 305 22.16 8.15 -11.06
N TRP A 306 20.85 8.15 -10.95
CA TRP A 306 19.92 7.95 -12.07
C TRP A 306 19.96 9.24 -12.91
N ARG A 307 20.76 9.25 -13.99
CA ARG A 307 20.83 10.41 -14.86
C ARG A 307 19.63 10.42 -15.80
N PHE A 308 18.91 11.53 -15.82
CA PHE A 308 17.99 11.84 -16.89
C PHE A 308 18.76 11.80 -18.21
N ALA A 309 18.36 10.97 -19.15
CA ALA A 309 18.68 11.20 -20.55
C ALA A 309 17.76 12.35 -21.01
N LEU A 310 17.99 13.56 -20.49
CA LEU A 310 17.57 14.76 -21.19
C LEU A 310 18.23 14.66 -22.55
N GLU A 311 17.46 14.77 -23.60
CA GLU A 311 17.97 14.93 -24.95
C GLU A 311 19.02 16.06 -24.88
N ASP A 312 20.30 15.67 -25.01
CA ASP A 312 21.38 16.61 -25.15
C ASP A 312 21.15 17.35 -26.48
N PRO A 313 20.80 18.64 -26.48
CA PRO A 313 20.59 19.38 -27.73
C PRO A 313 21.83 19.37 -28.63
N ALA A 314 23.01 19.04 -28.10
CA ALA A 314 24.25 18.87 -28.86
C ALA A 314 24.34 17.57 -29.65
N MET A 315 23.44 16.61 -29.48
CA MET A 315 23.48 15.30 -30.20
C MET A 315 22.96 15.39 -31.64
N HIS A 316 22.36 16.49 -32.07
CA HIS A 316 21.84 16.63 -33.44
C HIS A 316 22.91 16.94 -34.51
N ASN A 317 24.18 17.14 -34.16
CA ASN A 317 25.21 17.66 -35.09
C ASN A 317 26.41 16.72 -35.33
N HIS A 318 26.39 15.43 -35.00
CA HIS A 318 27.49 14.53 -35.36
C HIS A 318 27.02 13.25 -36.09
N PRO A 319 27.15 13.21 -37.45
CA PRO A 319 26.63 12.10 -38.26
C PRO A 319 27.38 10.76 -38.12
N ASN A 320 28.47 10.66 -37.36
CA ASN A 320 29.34 9.46 -37.32
C ASN A 320 29.61 8.89 -35.89
N ARG A 321 28.89 9.27 -34.88
CA ARG A 321 28.94 8.57 -33.57
C ARG A 321 27.89 7.49 -33.52
N LYS A 322 28.30 6.20 -33.62
CA LYS A 322 27.46 5.08 -33.19
C LYS A 322 27.00 5.37 -31.77
N PRO A 323 25.71 5.19 -31.46
CA PRO A 323 25.24 5.33 -30.08
C PRO A 323 26.07 4.34 -29.25
N GLN A 324 26.91 4.86 -28.36
CA GLN A 324 27.37 4.05 -27.25
C GLN A 324 26.10 3.58 -26.57
N THR A 325 25.92 2.27 -26.44
CA THR A 325 24.92 1.63 -25.57
C THR A 325 25.30 1.94 -24.14
N ALA A 326 25.23 3.22 -23.77
CA ALA A 326 25.21 3.65 -22.38
C ALA A 326 23.99 2.96 -21.79
N ASN A 327 24.20 2.18 -20.74
CA ASN A 327 23.15 1.62 -19.89
C ASN A 327 22.10 2.73 -19.63
N ARG A 328 21.05 2.78 -20.45
CA ARG A 328 19.87 3.59 -20.20
C ARG A 328 19.23 2.95 -18.96
N GLN A 329 19.59 3.45 -17.81
CA GLN A 329 18.90 3.12 -16.57
C GLN A 329 17.50 3.73 -16.72
N LEU A 330 16.58 2.87 -17.17
CA LEU A 330 15.20 3.27 -17.43
C LEU A 330 14.55 3.60 -16.08
N PHE A 331 13.83 4.70 -16.03
CA PHE A 331 13.01 5.03 -14.86
C PHE A 331 12.07 3.88 -14.52
N PRO A 332 11.79 3.66 -13.23
CA PRO A 332 10.82 2.65 -12.81
C PRO A 332 9.44 2.94 -13.40
N ASP A 333 8.70 1.89 -13.67
CA ASP A 333 7.27 1.99 -13.93
C ASP A 333 6.55 2.43 -12.65
N VAL A 334 5.38 3.04 -12.80
CA VAL A 334 4.53 3.45 -11.68
C VAL A 334 3.19 2.73 -11.76
N TYR A 335 2.70 2.24 -10.61
CA TYR A 335 1.38 1.63 -10.50
C TYR A 335 0.62 2.16 -9.28
N ALA A 336 -0.48 2.87 -9.50
CA ALA A 336 -1.31 3.50 -8.47
C ALA A 336 -2.60 2.71 -8.23
N CYS A 337 -2.57 1.64 -7.43
CA CYS A 337 -3.73 0.75 -7.22
C CYS A 337 -5.00 1.47 -6.71
N LYS A 338 -4.88 2.68 -6.13
CA LYS A 338 -6.03 3.44 -5.64
C LYS A 338 -7.00 3.90 -6.72
N GLY A 339 -6.56 4.00 -7.99
CA GLY A 339 -7.46 4.28 -9.10
C GLY A 339 -8.47 3.16 -9.33
N ALA A 340 -8.07 1.90 -9.11
CA ALA A 340 -8.96 0.76 -9.20
C ALA A 340 -9.68 0.42 -7.89
N LEU A 341 -8.95 0.44 -6.76
CA LEU A 341 -9.45 -0.04 -5.46
C LEU A 341 -10.02 1.05 -4.56
N GLY A 342 -9.82 2.32 -4.89
CA GLY A 342 -10.06 3.41 -3.95
C GLY A 342 -9.00 3.48 -2.85
N HIS A 343 -9.19 4.41 -1.93
CA HIS A 343 -8.28 4.66 -0.81
C HIS A 343 -8.80 4.02 0.48
N GLY A 344 -8.19 2.91 0.87
CA GLY A 344 -8.45 2.20 2.13
C GLY A 344 -7.68 2.79 3.32
N LEU A 345 -7.48 4.11 3.36
CA LEU A 345 -6.89 4.86 4.47
C LEU A 345 -5.63 4.17 5.06
N GLY A 346 -5.62 3.85 6.35
CA GLY A 346 -4.51 3.20 7.03
C GLY A 346 -4.12 1.83 6.46
N SER A 347 -5.03 1.17 5.75
CA SER A 347 -4.79 -0.14 5.10
C SER A 347 -4.10 -0.03 3.74
N ALA A 348 -4.05 1.15 3.11
CA ALA A 348 -3.61 1.32 1.73
C ALA A 348 -2.17 0.83 1.47
N GLY A 349 -1.25 1.06 2.41
CA GLY A 349 0.14 0.65 2.26
C GLY A 349 0.34 -0.86 2.23
N LEU A 350 -0.30 -1.62 3.13
CA LEU A 350 -0.22 -3.08 3.13
C LEU A 350 -0.98 -3.68 1.95
N THR A 351 -2.06 -3.05 1.49
CA THR A 351 -2.75 -3.43 0.24
C THR A 351 -1.79 -3.34 -0.94
N ALA A 352 -1.07 -2.23 -1.09
CA ALA A 352 -0.04 -2.08 -2.12
C ALA A 352 1.07 -3.13 -1.96
N ALA A 353 1.48 -3.47 -0.72
CA ALA A 353 2.48 -4.50 -0.47
C ALA A 353 2.02 -5.89 -0.91
N VAL A 354 0.76 -6.27 -0.63
CA VAL A 354 0.17 -7.53 -1.14
C VAL A 354 0.18 -7.54 -2.67
N LEU A 355 -0.21 -6.45 -3.32
CA LEU A 355 -0.19 -6.35 -4.78
C LEU A 355 1.24 -6.39 -5.34
N ALA A 356 2.22 -5.77 -4.68
CA ALA A 356 3.62 -5.86 -5.08
C ALA A 356 4.14 -7.30 -5.05
N VAL A 357 3.77 -8.10 -4.05
CA VAL A 357 4.09 -9.54 -4.03
C VAL A 357 3.47 -10.26 -5.23
N LEU A 358 2.23 -9.94 -5.59
CA LEU A 358 1.57 -10.53 -6.76
C LEU A 358 2.21 -10.07 -8.08
N CYS A 359 2.61 -8.79 -8.20
CA CYS A 359 3.41 -8.30 -9.33
C CYS A 359 4.73 -9.08 -9.47
N ALA A 360 5.45 -9.27 -8.36
CA ALA A 360 6.70 -10.06 -8.35
C ALA A 360 6.47 -11.51 -8.78
N LYS A 361 5.41 -12.14 -8.26
CA LYS A 361 5.07 -13.53 -8.56
C LYS A 361 4.65 -13.75 -10.02
N THR A 362 3.87 -12.85 -10.57
CA THR A 362 3.31 -12.97 -11.93
C THR A 362 4.15 -12.27 -13.00
N GLN A 363 5.18 -11.51 -12.60
CA GLN A 363 6.03 -10.70 -13.47
C GLN A 363 5.24 -9.75 -14.37
N THR A 364 4.11 -9.24 -13.87
CA THR A 364 3.27 -8.24 -14.53
C THR A 364 2.69 -7.25 -13.51
N ARG A 365 2.19 -6.13 -13.97
CA ARG A 365 1.37 -5.20 -13.21
C ARG A 365 -0.02 -5.09 -13.84
N PRO A 366 -1.06 -4.79 -13.07
CA PRO A 366 -2.36 -4.51 -13.66
C PRO A 366 -2.34 -3.23 -14.52
N PRO A 367 -3.27 -3.08 -15.49
CA PRO A 367 -3.47 -1.83 -16.22
C PRO A 367 -4.00 -0.71 -15.32
N MET A 368 -3.90 0.52 -15.78
CA MET A 368 -4.44 1.72 -15.13
C MET A 368 -5.50 2.40 -16.04
N PRO A 369 -6.70 1.83 -16.20
CA PRO A 369 -7.69 2.30 -17.17
C PRO A 369 -8.25 3.69 -16.88
N TRP A 370 -8.07 4.22 -15.67
CA TRP A 370 -8.45 5.59 -15.31
C TRP A 370 -7.46 6.64 -15.83
N LEU A 371 -6.27 6.24 -16.25
CA LEU A 371 -5.17 7.12 -16.66
C LEU A 371 -5.28 7.43 -18.16
N SER A 372 -5.88 8.55 -18.52
CA SER A 372 -5.99 8.99 -19.92
C SER A 372 -5.22 10.27 -20.21
N GLU A 373 -5.02 11.12 -19.22
CA GLU A 373 -4.27 12.38 -19.30
C GLU A 373 -3.19 12.38 -18.19
N PRO A 374 -2.10 11.60 -18.36
CA PRO A 374 -1.09 11.46 -17.31
C PRO A 374 -0.45 12.78 -16.90
N ILE A 375 -0.24 12.98 -15.60
CA ILE A 375 0.55 14.11 -15.08
C ILE A 375 1.93 14.12 -15.72
N GLN A 376 2.44 15.31 -16.06
CA GLN A 376 3.79 15.50 -16.59
C GLN A 376 4.83 15.11 -15.53
N THR A 377 5.63 14.11 -15.80
CA THR A 377 6.67 13.59 -14.91
C THR A 377 7.74 12.85 -15.71
N PRO A 378 9.01 12.82 -15.27
CA PRO A 378 10.02 11.97 -15.87
C PRO A 378 9.81 10.48 -15.56
N LEU A 379 8.97 10.13 -14.57
CA LEU A 379 8.65 8.74 -14.25
C LEU A 379 7.73 8.16 -15.31
N ARG A 380 7.75 6.84 -15.44
CA ARG A 380 6.99 6.17 -16.48
C ARG A 380 5.57 5.84 -16.00
N LEU A 381 4.62 6.63 -16.46
CA LEU A 381 3.19 6.39 -16.29
C LEU A 381 2.66 5.68 -17.55
N ALA A 382 2.47 4.37 -17.50
CA ALA A 382 1.95 3.59 -18.61
C ALA A 382 0.58 2.98 -18.26
N ILE A 383 -0.39 3.11 -19.15
CA ILE A 383 -1.73 2.52 -18.95
C ILE A 383 -1.62 1.00 -18.91
N GLU A 384 -1.03 0.41 -19.95
CA GLU A 384 -0.91 -1.04 -20.10
C GLU A 384 0.43 -1.57 -19.58
N PRO A 385 0.48 -2.80 -19.09
CA PRO A 385 1.74 -3.49 -18.78
C PRO A 385 2.53 -3.76 -20.07
N ASP A 386 3.86 -3.72 -19.99
CA ASP A 386 4.75 -3.86 -21.14
C ASP A 386 5.71 -5.06 -21.05
N GLY A 387 5.49 -5.95 -20.11
CA GLY A 387 6.27 -7.19 -19.97
C GLY A 387 7.68 -7.00 -19.39
N ARG A 388 8.02 -5.84 -18.84
CA ARG A 388 9.29 -5.64 -18.11
C ARG A 388 9.36 -6.51 -16.88
N ALA A 389 10.56 -7.03 -16.60
CA ALA A 389 10.79 -7.78 -15.37
C ALA A 389 10.56 -6.92 -14.12
N ILE A 390 9.84 -7.46 -13.15
CA ILE A 390 9.52 -6.81 -11.88
C ILE A 390 10.24 -7.57 -10.76
N ARG A 391 11.49 -7.22 -10.51
CA ARG A 391 12.33 -7.88 -9.51
C ARG A 391 12.33 -7.15 -8.18
N ARG A 392 12.39 -5.81 -8.22
CA ARG A 392 12.49 -4.98 -7.04
C ARG A 392 11.52 -3.81 -7.12
N GLN A 393 10.69 -3.66 -6.08
CA GLN A 393 9.61 -2.70 -6.07
C GLN A 393 9.69 -1.84 -4.80
N ALA A 394 9.46 -0.54 -4.93
CA ALA A 394 9.38 0.37 -3.80
C ALA A 394 7.93 0.87 -3.60
N LEU A 395 7.49 0.86 -2.35
CA LEU A 395 6.15 1.23 -1.94
C LEU A 395 6.22 2.42 -0.99
N PHE A 396 5.24 3.32 -1.08
CA PHE A 396 5.19 4.51 -0.25
C PHE A 396 3.78 4.78 0.28
N ALA A 397 3.73 5.32 1.48
CA ALA A 397 2.53 5.87 2.08
C ALA A 397 2.86 7.15 2.84
N ALA A 398 2.01 8.15 2.67
CA ALA A 398 2.06 9.40 3.40
C ALA A 398 0.71 9.63 4.10
N GLY A 399 0.72 10.22 5.26
CA GLY A 399 -0.48 10.43 6.06
C GLY A 399 -0.54 11.80 6.71
N PHE A 400 -1.73 12.25 7.03
CA PHE A 400 -1.92 13.42 7.88
C PHE A 400 -1.10 13.29 9.16
N GLY A 401 -0.58 14.40 9.67
CA GLY A 401 0.39 14.42 10.76
C GLY A 401 1.84 14.27 10.28
N GLY A 402 2.10 14.36 8.97
CA GLY A 402 3.45 14.36 8.41
C GLY A 402 4.12 12.99 8.33
N HIS A 403 3.41 11.90 8.64
CA HIS A 403 3.98 10.55 8.63
C HIS A 403 4.24 10.06 7.22
N VAL A 404 5.46 9.61 6.96
CA VAL A 404 5.87 8.99 5.69
C VAL A 404 6.54 7.66 5.97
N ALA A 405 6.17 6.65 5.23
CA ALA A 405 6.77 5.33 5.30
C ALA A 405 6.97 4.74 3.91
N GLY A 406 8.00 3.93 3.76
CA GLY A 406 8.23 3.16 2.55
C GLY A 406 8.79 1.77 2.85
N ALA A 407 8.66 0.88 1.88
CA ALA A 407 9.15 -0.48 1.93
C ALA A 407 9.68 -0.92 0.56
N VAL A 408 10.57 -1.91 0.55
CA VAL A 408 11.04 -2.56 -0.67
C VAL A 408 10.67 -4.03 -0.65
N ILE A 409 9.98 -4.48 -1.69
CA ILE A 409 9.65 -5.87 -1.94
C ILE A 409 10.45 -6.37 -3.14
N GLN A 410 11.06 -7.53 -2.99
CA GLN A 410 11.88 -8.17 -4.01
C GLN A 410 11.30 -9.55 -4.35
N ALA A 411 11.32 -9.89 -5.64
CA ALA A 411 10.99 -11.21 -6.13
C ALA A 411 11.92 -12.28 -5.53
N PRO A 412 11.44 -13.54 -5.44
CA PRO A 412 12.25 -14.67 -4.99
C PRO A 412 13.51 -14.91 -5.81
#